data_a0e3cdf1660c8225f3ab81a509e462b6
#
_entry.id   a0e3cdf1660c8225f3ab81a509e462b6
#
_cell.length_a   1.000
_cell.length_b   1.000
_cell.length_c   1.000
_cell.angle_alpha   90.00
_cell.angle_beta   90.00
_cell.angle_gamma   90.00
#
_symmetry.space_group_name_H-M   'P 1'
#
loop_
_entity.id
_entity.type
_entity.pdbx_description
1 polymer ?
#
loop_
_entity_poly.entity_id
_entity_poly.type
_entity_poly.pdbx_seq_one_letter_code
_entity_poly.pdbx_strand_id
1 'polypeptide(L)'
;MRKVLRIMLWSLGVISLLLGATIVFGPGIYARMIAPNHAFGSRPLPAAPNYAQRSNWSAWPGPGSPAERLPDGMTPTPQDSRLASAFFLHPTTFGGTEHWVQPMDHEETRRGTDRGTVSIQASVFNDCCRVYAPRYRQSIVSEYHGEGIVSQIQNIGYQDTRAAFYHFLAEIGPEEPIIMASHSQGTFHLVRLIEEEIDGTPLMKRLVAAYAIGNSLPQALVDDSYEDIEICSTPTQTGCFITWDAHEADKPPSYWSNQEEQDIWNGIDYSGFDPGPRICVNPITWRTDGKRSDKGAHLGALTLEAGYSALDTSLGELVSDTVSAYCGDESTRKWLFVNGDRDEKLKLQGFWSLFMRNLHGSDYGLFWGNIRENATTRAHAFIKEQQGVTRMGNAQSK
;
A
#
# COMPACT_ATOMS: atom_id res chain seq x y z
N MET A 1 13.96 -36.82 -43.07
CA MET A 1 13.10 -35.62 -42.90
C MET A 1 11.79 -35.90 -42.19
N ARG A 2 10.87 -36.74 -42.63
CA ARG A 2 9.54 -36.95 -41.99
C ARG A 2 9.60 -37.47 -40.53
N LYS A 3 10.55 -38.30 -40.11
CA LYS A 3 10.72 -38.75 -38.72
C LYS A 3 11.18 -37.62 -37.80
N VAL A 4 12.12 -36.81 -38.22
CA VAL A 4 12.67 -35.67 -37.46
C VAL A 4 11.53 -34.61 -37.26
N LEU A 5 10.77 -34.29 -38.29
CA LEU A 5 9.65 -33.36 -38.21
C LEU A 5 8.57 -33.86 -37.24
N ARG A 6 8.27 -35.17 -37.22
CA ARG A 6 7.34 -35.75 -36.25
C ARG A 6 7.85 -35.63 -34.82
N ILE A 7 9.12 -35.91 -34.56
CA ILE A 7 9.73 -35.78 -33.25
C ILE A 7 9.66 -34.31 -32.77
N MET A 8 10.02 -33.37 -33.65
CA MET A 8 9.92 -31.94 -33.33
C MET A 8 8.48 -31.49 -33.00
N LEU A 9 7.48 -31.94 -33.77
CA LEU A 9 6.08 -31.63 -33.51
C LEU A 9 5.57 -32.21 -32.19
N TRP A 10 5.95 -33.46 -31.87
CA TRP A 10 5.66 -34.08 -30.59
C TRP A 10 6.35 -33.38 -29.43
N SER A 11 7.62 -33.00 -29.58
CA SER A 11 8.35 -32.23 -28.55
C SER A 11 7.73 -30.85 -28.31
N LEU A 12 7.34 -30.13 -29.37
CA LEU A 12 6.61 -28.86 -29.26
C LEU A 12 5.26 -29.02 -28.57
N GLY A 13 4.51 -30.09 -28.90
CA GLY A 13 3.24 -30.39 -28.24
C GLY A 13 3.41 -30.67 -26.74
N VAL A 14 4.40 -31.47 -26.36
CA VAL A 14 4.71 -31.76 -24.95
C VAL A 14 5.16 -30.48 -24.22
N ILE A 15 6.03 -29.67 -24.80
CA ILE A 15 6.47 -28.41 -24.21
C ILE A 15 5.29 -27.45 -24.01
N SER A 16 4.43 -27.32 -25.02
CA SER A 16 3.22 -26.48 -24.91
C SER A 16 2.27 -26.96 -23.81
N LEU A 17 2.14 -28.27 -23.68
CA LEU A 17 1.30 -28.89 -22.64
C LEU A 17 1.87 -28.69 -21.24
N LEU A 18 3.18 -28.81 -21.08
CA LEU A 18 3.90 -28.54 -19.83
C LEU A 18 3.82 -27.06 -19.45
N LEU A 19 4.02 -26.15 -20.40
CA LEU A 19 3.84 -24.71 -20.20
C LEU A 19 2.42 -24.38 -19.79
N GLY A 20 1.42 -24.94 -20.49
CA GLY A 20 0.01 -24.77 -20.13
C GLY A 20 -0.30 -25.30 -18.72
N ALA A 21 0.22 -26.47 -18.37
CA ALA A 21 0.07 -27.03 -17.03
C ALA A 21 0.74 -26.15 -15.95
N THR A 22 1.93 -25.61 -16.24
CA THR A 22 2.62 -24.70 -15.32
C THR A 22 1.83 -23.38 -15.12
N ILE A 23 1.21 -22.86 -16.18
CA ILE A 23 0.37 -21.68 -16.10
C ILE A 23 -0.89 -21.93 -15.25
N VAL A 24 -1.54 -23.07 -15.45
CA VAL A 24 -2.81 -23.38 -14.77
C VAL A 24 -2.60 -23.86 -13.32
N PHE A 25 -1.63 -24.71 -13.09
CA PHE A 25 -1.44 -25.35 -11.77
C PHE A 25 -0.29 -24.73 -10.96
N GLY A 26 0.60 -23.98 -11.60
CA GLY A 26 1.78 -23.41 -10.96
C GLY A 26 1.47 -22.58 -9.73
N PRO A 27 0.49 -21.68 -9.73
CA PRO A 27 0.15 -20.88 -8.56
C PRO A 27 -0.42 -21.70 -7.41
N GLY A 28 -1.31 -22.63 -7.70
CA GLY A 28 -1.83 -23.53 -6.64
C GLY A 28 -0.71 -24.40 -6.01
N ILE A 29 0.27 -24.81 -6.82
CA ILE A 29 1.45 -25.52 -6.33
C ILE A 29 2.33 -24.56 -5.50
N TYR A 30 2.59 -23.36 -6.02
CA TYR A 30 3.38 -22.34 -5.31
C TYR A 30 2.72 -21.96 -3.98
N ALA A 31 1.43 -21.68 -3.98
CA ALA A 31 0.67 -21.38 -2.77
C ALA A 31 0.79 -22.48 -1.71
N ARG A 32 0.69 -23.77 -2.13
CA ARG A 32 0.90 -24.90 -1.23
C ARG A 32 2.33 -25.04 -0.72
N MET A 33 3.32 -24.61 -1.50
CA MET A 33 4.72 -24.64 -1.09
C MET A 33 5.07 -23.58 -0.05
N ILE A 34 4.39 -22.41 -0.11
CA ILE A 34 4.59 -21.32 0.85
C ILE A 34 3.63 -21.36 2.02
N ALA A 35 2.57 -22.18 1.95
CA ALA A 35 1.62 -22.35 3.03
C ALA A 35 2.21 -23.11 4.21
N PRO A 36 1.77 -22.83 5.45
CA PRO A 36 2.10 -23.65 6.60
C PRO A 36 1.71 -25.11 6.42
N ASN A 37 2.58 -26.02 6.87
CA ASN A 37 2.39 -27.45 6.76
C ASN A 37 1.38 -28.04 7.75
N HIS A 38 0.55 -27.21 8.36
CA HIS A 38 -0.47 -27.57 9.33
C HIS A 38 -1.75 -26.75 9.09
N ALA A 39 -2.90 -27.29 9.51
CA ALA A 39 -4.17 -26.58 9.39
C ALA A 39 -4.19 -25.31 10.27
N PHE A 40 -4.85 -24.25 9.79
CA PHE A 40 -5.13 -23.06 10.59
C PHE A 40 -5.93 -23.45 11.85
N GLY A 41 -5.57 -22.86 12.99
CA GLY A 41 -6.20 -23.19 14.28
C GLY A 41 -5.70 -24.47 14.95
N SER A 42 -4.87 -25.30 14.30
CA SER A 42 -4.31 -26.53 14.90
C SER A 42 -3.14 -26.28 15.86
N ARG A 43 -2.59 -25.08 15.85
CA ARG A 43 -1.52 -24.63 16.78
C ARG A 43 -1.91 -23.28 17.40
N PRO A 44 -1.40 -22.96 18.61
CA PRO A 44 -1.60 -21.64 19.20
C PRO A 44 -1.10 -20.52 18.26
N LEU A 45 -1.84 -19.42 18.19
CA LEU A 45 -1.42 -18.23 17.48
C LEU A 45 -0.24 -17.55 18.22
N PRO A 46 0.67 -16.88 17.50
CA PRO A 46 1.63 -15.99 18.11
C PRO A 46 0.95 -14.96 19.01
N ALA A 47 1.64 -14.56 20.10
CA ALA A 47 1.10 -13.56 21.02
C ALA A 47 0.84 -12.22 20.33
N ALA A 48 -0.27 -11.57 20.69
CA ALA A 48 -0.59 -10.24 20.20
C ALA A 48 0.45 -9.19 20.68
N PRO A 49 0.78 -8.18 19.84
CA PRO A 49 1.72 -7.14 20.23
C PRO A 49 1.17 -6.24 21.34
N ASN A 50 2.05 -5.83 22.26
CA ASN A 50 1.74 -4.83 23.28
C ASN A 50 2.25 -3.46 22.80
N TYR A 51 1.38 -2.58 22.35
CA TYR A 51 1.75 -1.29 21.74
C TYR A 51 2.26 -0.23 22.72
N ALA A 52 2.18 -0.46 24.03
CA ALA A 52 2.93 0.33 25.02
C ALA A 52 4.46 0.13 24.91
N GLN A 53 4.89 -0.95 24.22
CA GLN A 53 6.31 -1.21 23.98
C GLN A 53 6.74 -0.69 22.61
N ARG A 54 7.73 0.18 22.58
CA ARG A 54 8.33 0.76 21.35
C ARG A 54 8.80 -0.31 20.35
N SER A 55 9.24 -1.45 20.81
CA SER A 55 9.68 -2.57 19.98
C SER A 55 8.56 -3.14 19.08
N ASN A 56 7.29 -2.87 19.41
CA ASN A 56 6.13 -3.27 18.58
C ASN A 56 5.73 -2.19 17.56
N TRP A 57 6.58 -1.19 17.36
CA TRP A 57 6.48 -0.21 16.29
C TRP A 57 7.67 -0.35 15.35
N SER A 58 7.43 -0.34 14.06
CA SER A 58 8.46 -0.28 13.02
C SER A 58 8.95 1.16 12.86
N ALA A 59 8.06 2.14 12.93
CA ALA A 59 8.41 3.54 13.03
C ALA A 59 7.69 4.22 14.19
N TRP A 60 8.45 5.08 14.85
CA TRP A 60 7.98 6.01 15.86
C TRP A 60 8.76 7.31 15.69
N PRO A 61 8.16 8.50 15.87
CA PRO A 61 8.84 9.77 15.65
C PRO A 61 10.13 9.90 16.47
N GLY A 62 11.17 10.39 15.83
CA GLY A 62 12.45 10.65 16.46
C GLY A 62 13.66 10.05 15.73
N PRO A 63 14.88 10.37 16.21
CA PRO A 63 16.11 9.93 15.58
C PRO A 63 16.22 8.40 15.47
N GLY A 64 16.69 7.92 14.31
CA GLY A 64 16.89 6.49 14.06
C GLY A 64 15.62 5.74 13.60
N SER A 65 14.47 6.39 13.52
CA SER A 65 13.27 5.80 12.93
C SER A 65 13.48 5.50 11.44
N PRO A 66 13.10 4.31 10.95
CA PRO A 66 13.15 4.01 9.52
C PRO A 66 12.38 5.03 8.67
N ALA A 67 11.28 5.58 9.18
CA ALA A 67 10.48 6.57 8.49
C ALA A 67 11.12 7.98 8.45
N GLU A 68 12.25 8.21 9.12
CA GLU A 68 13.00 9.47 9.03
C GLU A 68 14.05 9.47 7.91
N ARG A 69 14.16 8.40 7.16
CA ARG A 69 15.09 8.31 6.03
C ARG A 69 14.65 9.19 4.87
N LEU A 70 15.65 9.72 4.18
CA LEU A 70 15.47 10.63 3.04
C LEU A 70 16.35 10.20 1.86
N PRO A 71 15.96 10.56 0.64
CA PRO A 71 16.86 10.53 -0.50
C PRO A 71 18.09 11.41 -0.30
N ASP A 72 19.15 11.11 -1.05
CA ASP A 72 20.40 11.85 -1.02
C ASP A 72 20.19 13.35 -1.28
N GLY A 73 20.83 14.18 -0.49
CA GLY A 73 20.77 15.63 -0.62
C GLY A 73 19.53 16.31 -0.04
N MET A 74 18.55 15.57 0.46
CA MET A 74 17.38 16.15 1.15
C MET A 74 17.67 16.45 2.62
N THR A 75 17.08 17.53 3.12
CA THR A 75 17.21 17.95 4.52
C THR A 75 15.96 17.53 5.32
N PRO A 76 16.11 16.95 6.51
CA PRO A 76 14.99 16.61 7.36
C PRO A 76 14.20 17.84 7.84
N THR A 77 12.87 17.75 7.78
CA THR A 77 11.98 18.71 8.44
C THR A 77 11.97 18.43 9.95
N PRO A 78 12.25 19.44 10.81
CA PRO A 78 12.21 19.27 12.24
C PRO A 78 10.85 18.74 12.74
N GLN A 79 10.86 17.84 13.73
CA GLN A 79 9.63 17.22 14.25
C GLN A 79 8.61 18.27 14.75
N ASP A 80 9.08 19.32 15.40
CA ASP A 80 8.23 20.39 15.95
C ASP A 80 7.59 21.28 14.87
N SER A 81 8.09 21.21 13.65
CA SER A 81 7.55 21.95 12.50
C SER A 81 6.52 21.15 11.71
N ARG A 82 6.32 19.88 12.05
CA ARG A 82 5.41 19.01 11.32
C ARG A 82 3.95 19.29 11.69
N LEU A 83 3.12 19.28 10.67
CA LEU A 83 1.74 19.80 10.71
C LEU A 83 0.72 18.77 11.17
N ALA A 84 1.05 17.47 11.07
CA ALA A 84 0.14 16.36 11.31
C ALA A 84 0.88 15.15 11.86
N SER A 85 0.14 14.09 12.20
CA SER A 85 0.67 12.75 12.46
C SER A 85 0.17 11.77 11.39
N ALA A 86 1.06 10.90 10.92
CA ALA A 86 0.75 9.85 9.97
C ALA A 86 0.74 8.48 10.64
N PHE A 87 -0.35 7.73 10.47
CA PHE A 87 -0.47 6.33 10.85
C PHE A 87 -0.32 5.46 9.62
N PHE A 88 0.76 4.68 9.54
CA PHE A 88 1.12 3.90 8.36
C PHE A 88 1.03 2.40 8.61
N LEU A 89 0.24 1.68 7.81
CA LEU A 89 0.12 0.23 7.83
C LEU A 89 0.91 -0.39 6.67
N HIS A 90 1.97 -1.11 7.02
CA HIS A 90 2.90 -1.68 6.04
C HIS A 90 2.31 -2.88 5.29
N PRO A 91 2.83 -3.23 4.09
CA PRO A 91 2.45 -4.43 3.35
C PRO A 91 2.98 -5.69 4.01
N THR A 92 2.60 -6.85 3.46
CA THR A 92 3.17 -8.14 3.84
C THR A 92 4.66 -8.19 3.53
N THR A 93 5.45 -8.49 4.55
CA THR A 93 6.88 -8.75 4.48
C THR A 93 7.23 -10.12 5.07
N PHE A 94 6.25 -10.78 5.67
CA PHE A 94 6.39 -12.09 6.27
C PHE A 94 6.30 -13.19 5.21
N GLY A 95 7.27 -14.08 5.23
CA GLY A 95 7.29 -15.31 4.44
C GLY A 95 7.69 -16.48 5.32
N GLY A 96 7.24 -17.66 4.99
CA GLY A 96 7.61 -18.87 5.72
C GLY A 96 6.46 -19.88 5.83
N THR A 97 6.81 -21.13 6.13
CA THR A 97 5.89 -22.26 6.15
C THR A 97 5.55 -22.76 7.56
N GLU A 98 6.00 -22.04 8.60
CA GLU A 98 5.81 -22.48 9.98
C GLU A 98 4.60 -21.87 10.67
N HIS A 99 4.19 -20.67 10.27
CA HIS A 99 3.12 -19.89 10.90
C HIS A 99 2.17 -19.28 9.86
N TRP A 100 0.88 -19.24 10.18
CA TRP A 100 -0.14 -18.57 9.36
C TRP A 100 -0.09 -17.04 9.49
N VAL A 101 0.35 -16.57 10.63
CA VAL A 101 0.59 -15.15 10.90
C VAL A 101 1.95 -14.96 11.54
N GLN A 102 2.56 -13.81 11.32
CA GLN A 102 3.91 -13.48 11.78
C GLN A 102 4.05 -13.57 13.29
N PRO A 103 5.02 -14.33 13.84
CA PRO A 103 5.49 -14.16 15.20
C PRO A 103 6.14 -12.78 15.37
N MET A 104 5.80 -12.05 16.45
CA MET A 104 6.26 -10.68 16.65
C MET A 104 7.77 -10.56 16.89
N ASP A 105 8.44 -11.64 17.25
CA ASP A 105 9.89 -11.76 17.43
C ASP A 105 10.64 -12.27 16.20
N HIS A 106 9.97 -12.46 15.06
CA HIS A 106 10.60 -12.92 13.82
C HIS A 106 11.50 -11.82 13.23
N GLU A 107 12.80 -11.88 13.55
CA GLU A 107 13.77 -10.82 13.28
C GLU A 107 13.96 -10.49 11.80
N GLU A 108 13.95 -11.51 10.92
CA GLU A 108 14.14 -11.31 9.48
C GLU A 108 12.99 -10.45 8.92
N THR A 109 11.75 -10.78 9.27
CA THR A 109 10.58 -9.99 8.87
C THR A 109 10.64 -8.58 9.45
N ARG A 110 11.01 -8.42 10.73
CA ARG A 110 11.16 -7.10 11.34
C ARG A 110 12.15 -6.23 10.57
N ARG A 111 13.34 -6.79 10.26
CA ARG A 111 14.34 -6.08 9.46
C ARG A 111 13.86 -5.77 8.05
N GLY A 112 13.19 -6.72 7.39
CA GLY A 112 12.60 -6.50 6.06
C GLY A 112 11.54 -5.40 6.06
N THR A 113 10.68 -5.36 7.07
CA THR A 113 9.69 -4.29 7.26
C THR A 113 10.37 -2.95 7.46
N ASP A 114 11.34 -2.86 8.37
CA ASP A 114 11.99 -1.59 8.71
C ASP A 114 12.81 -1.02 7.55
N ARG A 115 13.65 -1.85 6.93
CA ARG A 115 14.59 -1.43 5.90
C ARG A 115 13.95 -1.32 4.51
N GLY A 116 13.01 -2.20 4.22
CA GLY A 116 12.33 -2.25 2.92
C GLY A 116 11.13 -1.33 2.87
N THR A 117 10.06 -1.71 3.53
CA THR A 117 8.76 -1.06 3.33
C THR A 117 8.63 0.25 4.07
N VAL A 118 8.90 0.30 5.36
CA VAL A 118 8.70 1.51 6.18
C VAL A 118 9.68 2.62 5.80
N SER A 119 10.94 2.28 5.54
CA SER A 119 11.94 3.26 5.07
C SER A 119 11.59 3.88 3.71
N ILE A 120 10.96 3.13 2.80
CA ILE A 120 10.62 3.61 1.47
C ILE A 120 9.24 4.26 1.46
N GLN A 121 8.26 3.58 2.04
CA GLN A 121 6.85 3.94 1.85
C GLN A 121 6.37 4.92 2.92
N ALA A 122 6.69 4.70 4.20
CA ALA A 122 6.26 5.59 5.27
C ALA A 122 7.07 6.89 5.32
N SER A 123 8.32 6.88 4.87
CA SER A 123 9.19 8.05 4.87
C SER A 123 8.71 9.19 3.97
N VAL A 124 7.86 8.92 2.97
CA VAL A 124 7.28 9.99 2.13
C VAL A 124 6.52 11.03 2.95
N PHE A 125 6.01 10.63 4.13
CA PHE A 125 5.21 11.49 5.00
C PHE A 125 6.05 12.30 6.01
N ASN A 126 7.36 12.10 6.11
CA ASN A 126 8.18 12.73 7.13
C ASN A 126 8.46 14.23 6.94
N ASP A 127 7.96 14.82 5.86
CA ASP A 127 7.98 16.26 5.68
C ASP A 127 6.88 16.96 6.48
N CYS A 128 5.64 16.51 6.27
CA CYS A 128 4.49 17.10 6.94
C CYS A 128 4.19 16.49 8.31
N CYS A 129 4.67 15.29 8.58
CA CYS A 129 4.05 14.45 9.58
C CYS A 129 5.04 13.74 10.51
N ARG A 130 4.66 13.59 11.78
CA ARG A 130 5.24 12.62 12.70
C ARG A 130 4.72 11.23 12.32
N VAL A 131 5.61 10.32 11.96
CA VAL A 131 5.22 9.04 11.36
C VAL A 131 5.23 7.92 12.39
N TYR A 132 4.11 7.22 12.50
CA TYR A 132 3.89 6.05 13.34
C TYR A 132 3.53 4.85 12.47
N ALA A 133 4.29 3.76 12.57
CA ALA A 133 4.01 2.52 11.85
C ALA A 133 4.04 1.33 12.82
N PRO A 134 2.90 0.77 13.21
CA PRO A 134 2.86 -0.38 14.09
C PRO A 134 3.35 -1.64 13.36
N ARG A 135 3.90 -2.59 14.13
CA ARG A 135 4.03 -3.98 13.70
C ARG A 135 2.74 -4.70 14.05
N TYR A 136 2.27 -5.56 13.20
CA TYR A 136 1.09 -6.38 13.44
C TYR A 136 1.36 -7.82 12.98
N ARG A 137 0.58 -8.78 13.45
CA ARG A 137 0.65 -10.17 13.00
C ARG A 137 0.13 -10.27 11.57
N GLN A 138 0.98 -9.85 10.62
CA GLN A 138 0.66 -9.92 9.21
C GLN A 138 0.46 -11.36 8.76
N SER A 139 -0.46 -11.58 7.83
CA SER A 139 -0.66 -12.88 7.21
C SER A 139 0.45 -13.18 6.21
N ILE A 140 0.71 -14.45 5.96
CA ILE A 140 1.49 -14.86 4.81
C ILE A 140 0.76 -14.47 3.53
N VAL A 141 1.53 -14.22 2.45
CA VAL A 141 0.95 -14.05 1.11
C VAL A 141 0.38 -15.38 0.66
N SER A 142 -0.88 -15.63 0.93
CA SER A 142 -1.56 -16.84 0.49
C SER A 142 -3.06 -16.58 0.32
N GLU A 143 -3.38 -15.87 -0.74
CA GLU A 143 -4.77 -15.64 -1.19
C GLU A 143 -5.46 -16.92 -1.67
N TYR A 144 -4.83 -18.12 -1.46
CA TYR A 144 -5.25 -19.38 -2.08
C TYR A 144 -5.73 -20.42 -1.09
N HIS A 145 -6.07 -20.05 0.14
CA HIS A 145 -6.40 -21.02 1.19
C HIS A 145 -7.88 -21.08 1.55
N GLY A 146 -8.73 -21.38 0.62
CA GLY A 146 -10.13 -21.76 0.90
C GLY A 146 -10.97 -20.67 1.59
N GLU A 147 -12.23 -20.63 1.24
CA GLU A 147 -13.22 -19.72 1.80
C GLU A 147 -13.22 -19.73 3.34
N GLY A 148 -13.23 -18.55 3.95
CA GLY A 148 -13.33 -18.37 5.40
C GLY A 148 -12.04 -18.40 6.20
N ILE A 149 -10.95 -19.00 5.71
CA ILE A 149 -9.64 -18.98 6.42
C ILE A 149 -8.99 -17.61 6.24
N VAL A 150 -9.03 -17.05 5.04
CA VAL A 150 -8.47 -15.73 4.74
C VAL A 150 -9.09 -14.69 5.65
N SER A 151 -10.42 -14.65 5.77
CA SER A 151 -11.11 -13.72 6.64
C SER A 151 -10.69 -13.86 8.10
N GLN A 152 -10.52 -15.08 8.61
CA GLN A 152 -10.06 -15.31 9.99
C GLN A 152 -8.63 -14.81 10.20
N ILE A 153 -7.73 -15.06 9.25
CA ILE A 153 -6.32 -14.63 9.34
C ILE A 153 -6.22 -13.10 9.25
N GLN A 154 -6.91 -12.48 8.30
CA GLN A 154 -6.95 -11.03 8.16
C GLN A 154 -7.52 -10.34 9.41
N ASN A 155 -8.55 -10.94 10.03
CA ASN A 155 -9.11 -10.42 11.27
C ASN A 155 -8.09 -10.39 12.43
N ILE A 156 -7.12 -11.31 12.48
CA ILE A 156 -6.05 -11.28 13.49
C ILE A 156 -5.18 -10.04 13.30
N GLY A 157 -4.72 -9.76 12.08
CA GLY A 157 -3.94 -8.56 11.76
C GLY A 157 -4.74 -7.28 12.00
N TYR A 158 -6.02 -7.29 11.66
CA TYR A 158 -6.92 -6.16 11.91
C TYR A 158 -7.06 -5.82 13.40
N GLN A 159 -7.26 -6.80 14.27
CA GLN A 159 -7.35 -6.56 15.71
C GLN A 159 -6.07 -5.93 16.27
N ASP A 160 -4.91 -6.33 15.75
CA ASP A 160 -3.65 -5.73 16.12
C ASP A 160 -3.57 -4.27 15.62
N THR A 161 -3.89 -4.01 14.36
CA THR A 161 -3.84 -2.64 13.80
C THR A 161 -4.82 -1.70 14.48
N ARG A 162 -6.01 -2.19 14.84
CA ARG A 162 -7.01 -1.44 15.62
C ARG A 162 -6.49 -1.08 17.01
N ALA A 163 -5.88 -2.04 17.72
CA ALA A 163 -5.27 -1.79 19.03
C ALA A 163 -4.12 -0.77 18.94
N ALA A 164 -3.31 -0.86 17.89
CA ALA A 164 -2.25 0.12 17.61
C ALA A 164 -2.81 1.52 17.33
N PHE A 165 -3.91 1.61 16.60
CA PHE A 165 -4.55 2.88 16.29
C PHE A 165 -5.05 3.60 17.54
N TYR A 166 -5.68 2.90 18.46
CA TYR A 166 -6.07 3.50 19.74
C TYR A 166 -4.88 3.98 20.56
N HIS A 167 -3.78 3.21 20.54
CA HIS A 167 -2.54 3.64 21.21
C HIS A 167 -1.95 4.90 20.53
N PHE A 168 -1.94 4.94 19.19
CA PHE A 168 -1.54 6.12 18.42
C PHE A 168 -2.39 7.34 18.78
N LEU A 169 -3.72 7.22 18.85
CA LEU A 169 -4.61 8.31 19.23
C LEU A 169 -4.33 8.83 20.65
N ALA A 170 -3.92 7.97 21.57
CA ALA A 170 -3.54 8.36 22.92
C ALA A 170 -2.20 9.11 22.99
N GLU A 171 -1.31 8.91 22.01
CA GLU A 171 0.01 9.55 21.95
C GLU A 171 -0.02 10.93 21.27
N ILE A 172 -0.95 11.15 20.36
CA ILE A 172 -1.09 12.42 19.66
C ILE A 172 -2.10 13.35 20.34
N GLY A 173 -2.02 14.63 20.07
CA GLY A 173 -2.98 15.61 20.62
C GLY A 173 -4.42 15.34 20.14
N PRO A 174 -5.45 15.71 20.94
CA PRO A 174 -6.85 15.42 20.62
C PRO A 174 -7.34 16.11 19.35
N GLU A 175 -6.75 17.24 18.97
CA GLU A 175 -7.10 18.01 17.77
C GLU A 175 -6.07 17.87 16.65
N GLU A 176 -5.07 17.02 16.83
CA GLU A 176 -3.99 16.88 15.87
C GLU A 176 -4.49 16.30 14.54
N PRO A 177 -4.17 16.92 13.38
CA PRO A 177 -4.53 16.38 12.08
C PRO A 177 -3.88 15.03 11.81
N ILE A 178 -4.60 14.13 11.13
CA ILE A 178 -4.18 12.75 10.89
C ILE A 178 -4.12 12.46 9.40
N ILE A 179 -3.01 11.90 8.94
CA ILE A 179 -2.92 11.19 7.66
C ILE A 179 -2.97 9.70 7.97
N MET A 180 -3.90 9.00 7.33
CA MET A 180 -3.94 7.54 7.33
C MET A 180 -3.26 7.04 6.06
N ALA A 181 -2.36 6.05 6.17
CA ALA A 181 -1.63 5.57 5.01
C ALA A 181 -1.34 4.07 5.09
N SER A 182 -1.27 3.41 3.94
CA SER A 182 -1.07 1.97 3.88
C SER A 182 -0.57 1.50 2.54
N HIS A 183 -0.12 0.24 2.49
CA HIS A 183 0.16 -0.46 1.25
C HIS A 183 -0.27 -1.92 1.32
N SER A 184 -0.83 -2.46 0.22
CA SER A 184 -1.13 -3.89 0.05
C SER A 184 -1.99 -4.45 1.19
N GLN A 185 -1.52 -5.46 1.94
CA GLN A 185 -2.25 -6.01 3.11
C GLN A 185 -2.61 -4.94 4.15
N GLY A 186 -1.73 -3.94 4.36
CA GLY A 186 -2.04 -2.80 5.21
C GLY A 186 -3.30 -2.04 4.74
N THR A 187 -3.56 -2.02 3.42
CA THR A 187 -4.75 -1.37 2.86
C THR A 187 -6.03 -2.14 3.19
N PHE A 188 -6.01 -3.47 3.25
CA PHE A 188 -7.16 -4.25 3.71
C PHE A 188 -7.57 -3.88 5.14
N HIS A 189 -6.59 -3.67 6.01
CA HIS A 189 -6.84 -3.26 7.39
C HIS A 189 -7.23 -1.77 7.49
N LEU A 190 -6.62 -0.92 6.66
CA LEU A 190 -6.88 0.52 6.68
C LEU A 190 -8.32 0.86 6.30
N VAL A 191 -8.86 0.25 5.23
CA VAL A 191 -10.23 0.52 4.78
C VAL A 191 -11.24 0.15 5.87
N ARG A 192 -11.08 -1.01 6.50
CA ARG A 192 -11.91 -1.40 7.62
C ARG A 192 -11.76 -0.48 8.83
N LEU A 193 -10.53 -0.09 9.14
CA LEU A 193 -10.26 0.82 10.26
C LEU A 193 -10.91 2.19 10.07
N ILE A 194 -10.94 2.68 8.84
CA ILE A 194 -11.60 3.95 8.51
C ILE A 194 -13.12 3.81 8.65
N GLU A 195 -13.71 2.73 8.14
CA GLU A 195 -15.14 2.46 8.27
C GLU A 195 -15.58 2.33 9.73
N GLU A 196 -14.86 1.53 10.52
CA GLU A 196 -15.29 1.24 11.90
C GLU A 196 -14.94 2.36 12.92
N GLU A 197 -13.87 3.15 12.68
CA GLU A 197 -13.31 4.02 13.72
C GLU A 197 -13.26 5.50 13.34
N ILE A 198 -13.33 5.86 12.05
CA ILE A 198 -13.14 7.24 11.60
C ILE A 198 -14.38 7.79 10.91
N ASP A 199 -14.89 7.11 9.89
CA ASP A 199 -16.02 7.55 9.10
C ASP A 199 -17.29 7.67 9.98
N GLY A 200 -18.12 8.69 9.77
CA GLY A 200 -19.28 8.97 10.61
C GLY A 200 -18.96 9.32 12.08
N THR A 201 -17.69 9.46 12.47
CA THR A 201 -17.27 9.77 13.84
C THR A 201 -16.63 11.17 13.96
N PRO A 202 -16.44 11.71 15.17
CA PRO A 202 -15.71 12.97 15.36
C PRO A 202 -14.25 12.93 14.83
N LEU A 203 -13.63 11.75 14.68
CA LEU A 203 -12.28 11.62 14.13
C LEU A 203 -12.22 12.02 12.66
N MET A 204 -13.32 11.93 11.92
CA MET A 204 -13.40 12.40 10.53
C MET A 204 -12.97 13.87 10.38
N LYS A 205 -13.25 14.71 11.39
CA LYS A 205 -12.84 16.13 11.42
C LYS A 205 -11.33 16.34 11.57
N ARG A 206 -10.58 15.27 11.82
CA ARG A 206 -9.10 15.28 11.95
C ARG A 206 -8.42 14.65 10.74
N LEU A 207 -9.19 13.99 9.87
CA LEU A 207 -8.65 13.29 8.72
C LEU A 207 -8.20 14.25 7.62
N VAL A 208 -6.90 14.36 7.39
CA VAL A 208 -6.34 15.11 6.26
C VAL A 208 -6.58 14.36 4.97
N ALA A 209 -6.17 13.10 4.89
CA ALA A 209 -6.40 12.19 3.77
C ALA A 209 -6.08 10.74 4.16
N ALA A 210 -6.62 9.79 3.39
CA ALA A 210 -6.33 8.36 3.51
C ALA A 210 -5.65 7.85 2.23
N TYR A 211 -4.37 7.52 2.30
CA TYR A 211 -3.57 6.94 1.22
C TYR A 211 -3.67 5.41 1.29
N ALA A 212 -4.71 4.84 0.68
CA ALA A 212 -4.99 3.41 0.64
C ALA A 212 -4.41 2.79 -0.65
N ILE A 213 -3.11 2.54 -0.69
CA ILE A 213 -2.34 2.27 -1.90
C ILE A 213 -2.06 0.77 -2.08
N GLY A 214 -1.88 0.35 -3.34
CA GLY A 214 -1.53 -1.03 -3.71
C GLY A 214 -2.72 -2.00 -3.72
N ASN A 215 -3.93 -1.47 -3.64
CA ASN A 215 -5.17 -2.18 -3.90
C ASN A 215 -6.17 -1.18 -4.48
N SER A 216 -6.58 -1.39 -5.71
CA SER A 216 -7.63 -0.56 -6.31
C SER A 216 -8.96 -0.83 -5.59
N LEU A 217 -9.46 0.13 -4.83
CA LEU A 217 -10.71 -0.01 -4.09
C LEU A 217 -11.91 -0.10 -5.07
N PRO A 218 -12.89 -0.99 -4.82
CA PRO A 218 -14.15 -0.97 -5.54
C PRO A 218 -14.91 0.34 -5.29
N GLN A 219 -15.49 0.92 -6.35
CA GLN A 219 -16.34 2.10 -6.21
C GLN A 219 -17.53 1.81 -5.28
N ALA A 220 -18.16 0.64 -5.45
CA ALA A 220 -19.28 0.20 -4.61
C ALA A 220 -18.92 0.12 -3.12
N LEU A 221 -17.68 -0.27 -2.76
CA LEU A 221 -17.25 -0.25 -1.37
C LEU A 221 -17.33 1.17 -0.78
N VAL A 222 -16.88 2.16 -1.54
CA VAL A 222 -16.90 3.55 -1.06
C VAL A 222 -18.32 4.10 -1.03
N ASP A 223 -19.12 3.81 -2.04
CA ASP A 223 -20.48 4.34 -2.16
C ASP A 223 -21.45 3.70 -1.13
N ASP A 224 -21.24 2.44 -0.77
CA ASP A 224 -22.19 1.67 0.05
C ASP A 224 -21.79 1.60 1.54
N SER A 225 -20.48 1.70 1.87
CA SER A 225 -19.98 1.44 3.22
C SER A 225 -19.58 2.71 3.99
N TYR A 226 -19.37 3.84 3.33
CA TYR A 226 -18.91 5.06 4.00
C TYR A 226 -19.96 6.17 3.94
N GLU A 227 -20.06 6.95 5.03
CA GLU A 227 -21.03 8.05 5.16
C GLU A 227 -20.44 9.41 4.74
N ASP A 228 -19.21 9.70 5.19
CA ASP A 228 -18.58 11.03 5.07
C ASP A 228 -17.40 11.06 4.12
N ILE A 229 -16.68 9.94 3.99
CA ILE A 229 -15.43 9.91 3.22
C ILE A 229 -15.66 9.66 1.73
N GLU A 230 -15.12 10.52 0.88
CA GLU A 230 -15.23 10.46 -0.58
C GLU A 230 -13.87 10.11 -1.23
N ILE A 231 -13.85 9.96 -2.54
CA ILE A 231 -12.62 9.83 -3.32
C ILE A 231 -12.02 11.20 -3.61
N CYS A 232 -10.73 11.36 -3.35
CA CYS A 232 -10.02 12.57 -3.70
C CYS A 232 -9.98 12.78 -5.23
N SER A 233 -10.39 13.94 -5.69
CA SER A 233 -10.44 14.33 -7.11
C SER A 233 -9.60 15.55 -7.45
N THR A 234 -9.02 16.20 -6.44
CA THR A 234 -8.12 17.35 -6.59
C THR A 234 -6.91 17.26 -5.65
N PRO A 235 -5.81 17.94 -5.95
CA PRO A 235 -4.58 17.83 -5.14
C PRO A 235 -4.69 18.41 -3.73
N THR A 236 -5.70 19.25 -3.44
CA THR A 236 -5.86 19.92 -2.14
C THR A 236 -7.10 19.49 -1.35
N GLN A 237 -7.93 18.58 -1.90
CA GLN A 237 -9.10 18.07 -1.20
C GLN A 237 -8.67 17.28 0.05
N THR A 238 -9.39 17.49 1.16
CA THR A 238 -9.12 16.84 2.45
C THR A 238 -10.27 15.90 2.85
N GLY A 239 -10.06 15.02 3.84
CA GLY A 239 -11.08 14.09 4.29
C GLY A 239 -11.49 13.04 3.24
N CYS A 240 -10.58 12.58 2.42
CA CYS A 240 -10.90 11.73 1.28
C CYS A 240 -9.89 10.59 1.05
N PHE A 241 -10.30 9.55 0.31
CA PHE A 241 -9.45 8.43 -0.10
C PHE A 241 -8.63 8.74 -1.34
N ILE A 242 -7.37 8.28 -1.32
CA ILE A 242 -6.45 8.22 -2.45
C ILE A 242 -6.07 6.76 -2.63
N THR A 243 -6.29 6.21 -3.82
CA THR A 243 -5.97 4.82 -4.12
C THR A 243 -5.50 4.64 -5.56
N TRP A 244 -4.57 3.73 -5.76
CA TRP A 244 -4.13 3.22 -7.06
C TRP A 244 -3.44 1.87 -6.88
N ASP A 245 -3.27 1.17 -8.00
CA ASP A 245 -2.40 0.01 -8.17
C ASP A 245 -1.67 0.15 -9.50
N ALA A 246 -0.34 0.21 -9.47
CA ALA A 246 0.47 0.59 -10.61
C ALA A 246 0.78 -0.59 -11.54
N HIS A 247 0.66 -0.34 -12.84
CA HIS A 247 0.90 -1.31 -13.91
C HIS A 247 1.72 -0.71 -15.04
N GLU A 248 2.51 -1.52 -15.75
CA GLU A 248 3.20 -1.05 -16.96
C GLU A 248 2.20 -0.76 -18.10
N ALA A 249 2.24 0.45 -18.66
CA ALA A 249 1.24 0.89 -19.65
C ALA A 249 1.27 0.12 -20.98
N ASP A 250 2.43 -0.39 -21.38
CA ASP A 250 2.60 -1.04 -22.70
C ASP A 250 2.48 -2.56 -22.64
N LYS A 251 2.02 -3.10 -21.50
CA LYS A 251 1.86 -4.53 -21.29
C LYS A 251 0.48 -4.82 -20.72
N PRO A 252 -0.27 -5.78 -21.31
CA PRO A 252 -1.53 -6.18 -20.69
C PRO A 252 -1.26 -6.75 -19.30
N PRO A 253 -2.19 -6.57 -18.34
CA PRO A 253 -2.14 -7.22 -17.05
C PRO A 253 -1.92 -8.71 -17.20
N SER A 254 -1.15 -9.32 -16.31
CA SER A 254 -0.99 -10.77 -16.32
C SER A 254 -2.32 -11.43 -15.95
N TYR A 255 -2.50 -12.68 -16.35
CA TYR A 255 -3.65 -13.50 -15.92
C TYR A 255 -3.83 -13.46 -14.39
N TRP A 256 -2.72 -13.37 -13.64
CA TRP A 256 -2.69 -13.36 -12.17
C TRP A 256 -3.06 -12.01 -11.55
N SER A 257 -2.74 -10.91 -12.20
CA SER A 257 -3.13 -9.58 -11.75
C SER A 257 -4.56 -9.21 -12.13
N ASN A 258 -5.17 -9.99 -13.00
CA ASN A 258 -6.52 -9.75 -13.52
C ASN A 258 -7.58 -10.66 -12.87
N GLN A 259 -7.32 -11.16 -11.67
CA GLN A 259 -8.33 -11.93 -10.93
C GLN A 259 -9.47 -11.01 -10.51
N GLU A 260 -10.70 -11.46 -10.79
CA GLU A 260 -11.90 -10.65 -10.65
C GLU A 260 -12.28 -10.44 -9.18
N GLU A 261 -11.97 -11.39 -8.30
CA GLU A 261 -12.28 -11.32 -6.87
C GLU A 261 -11.04 -10.95 -6.06
N GLN A 262 -11.19 -10.02 -5.13
CA GLN A 262 -10.19 -9.71 -4.10
C GLN A 262 -10.81 -9.91 -2.73
N ASP A 263 -10.09 -10.57 -1.84
CA ASP A 263 -10.45 -10.71 -0.43
C ASP A 263 -10.23 -9.40 0.33
N ILE A 264 -10.95 -8.35 -0.06
CA ILE A 264 -10.99 -7.08 0.65
C ILE A 264 -12.14 -7.05 1.65
N TRP A 265 -12.04 -6.21 2.66
CA TRP A 265 -13.14 -5.95 3.58
C TRP A 265 -14.37 -5.41 2.83
N ASN A 266 -15.53 -6.02 3.06
CA ASN A 266 -16.79 -5.72 2.37
C ASN A 266 -17.89 -5.16 3.30
N GLY A 267 -17.49 -4.71 4.50
CA GLY A 267 -18.43 -4.25 5.55
C GLY A 267 -18.86 -5.38 6.51
N ILE A 268 -18.56 -6.65 6.20
CA ILE A 268 -18.94 -7.83 7.01
C ILE A 268 -17.73 -8.69 7.32
N ASP A 269 -16.98 -9.05 6.29
CA ASP A 269 -15.80 -9.91 6.39
C ASP A 269 -14.79 -9.61 5.25
N TYR A 270 -13.67 -10.36 5.25
CA TYR A 270 -12.71 -10.33 4.15
C TYR A 270 -13.02 -11.46 3.18
N SER A 271 -14.07 -11.32 2.41
CA SER A 271 -14.46 -12.26 1.35
C SER A 271 -14.41 -11.58 -0.01
N GLY A 272 -14.53 -12.38 -1.08
CA GLY A 272 -14.54 -11.88 -2.44
C GLY A 272 -15.59 -10.79 -2.64
N PHE A 273 -15.11 -9.60 -3.01
CA PHE A 273 -15.95 -8.46 -3.36
C PHE A 273 -16.15 -8.44 -4.88
N ASP A 274 -17.38 -8.18 -5.34
CA ASP A 274 -17.65 -8.03 -6.77
C ASP A 274 -16.68 -7.00 -7.37
N PRO A 275 -15.95 -7.34 -8.43
CA PRO A 275 -14.92 -6.48 -8.97
C PRO A 275 -15.43 -5.11 -9.40
N GLY A 276 -16.65 -4.94 -9.83
CA GLY A 276 -17.23 -3.63 -10.17
C GLY A 276 -16.25 -2.57 -10.69
N PRO A 277 -16.63 -1.37 -10.95
CA PRO A 277 -15.69 -0.29 -11.26
C PRO A 277 -14.71 -0.06 -10.10
N ARG A 278 -13.41 -0.05 -10.40
CA ARG A 278 -12.35 0.25 -9.42
C ARG A 278 -11.99 1.72 -9.46
N ILE A 279 -11.52 2.21 -8.34
CA ILE A 279 -11.07 3.60 -8.17
C ILE A 279 -9.58 3.69 -8.51
N CYS A 280 -9.19 4.76 -9.19
CA CYS A 280 -7.81 5.11 -9.42
C CYS A 280 -7.64 6.63 -9.34
N VAL A 281 -6.76 7.09 -8.46
CA VAL A 281 -6.31 8.47 -8.37
C VAL A 281 -4.88 8.54 -8.91
N ASN A 282 -4.63 9.31 -9.95
CA ASN A 282 -3.29 9.44 -10.53
C ASN A 282 -2.35 10.21 -9.58
N PRO A 283 -1.28 9.61 -9.04
CA PRO A 283 -0.40 10.23 -8.04
C PRO A 283 0.47 11.38 -8.57
N ILE A 284 0.44 11.67 -9.86
CA ILE A 284 1.12 12.82 -10.44
C ILE A 284 0.17 14.03 -10.52
N THR A 285 -1.08 13.80 -10.90
CA THR A 285 -2.08 14.87 -11.08
C THR A 285 -3.08 14.99 -9.93
N TRP A 286 -3.21 13.97 -9.10
CA TRP A 286 -4.18 13.84 -8.01
C TRP A 286 -5.64 13.91 -8.49
N ARG A 287 -5.87 13.41 -9.70
CA ARG A 287 -7.16 13.41 -10.39
C ARG A 287 -7.59 12.00 -10.79
N THR A 288 -8.89 11.85 -11.00
CA THR A 288 -9.54 10.60 -11.43
C THR A 288 -9.98 10.65 -12.91
N ASP A 289 -9.61 11.70 -13.65
CA ASP A 289 -10.14 12.03 -14.98
C ASP A 289 -9.57 11.17 -16.13
N GLY A 290 -8.75 10.17 -15.84
CA GLY A 290 -8.14 9.28 -16.81
C GLY A 290 -7.09 9.92 -17.73
N LYS A 291 -6.81 11.21 -17.58
CA LYS A 291 -5.82 11.90 -18.42
C LYS A 291 -4.41 11.50 -18.05
N ARG A 292 -3.60 11.30 -19.10
CA ARG A 292 -2.16 11.07 -18.91
C ARG A 292 -1.49 12.32 -18.36
N SER A 293 -0.68 12.14 -17.32
CA SER A 293 0.15 13.21 -16.78
C SER A 293 1.32 13.57 -17.71
N ASP A 294 1.80 14.79 -17.62
CA ASP A 294 3.08 15.18 -18.19
C ASP A 294 4.23 14.58 -17.35
N LYS A 295 5.30 14.12 -18.00
CA LYS A 295 6.53 13.69 -17.32
C LYS A 295 7.15 14.79 -16.48
N GLY A 296 7.12 16.04 -16.94
CA GLY A 296 7.62 17.20 -16.20
C GLY A 296 6.89 17.50 -14.89
N ALA A 297 5.73 16.85 -14.64
CA ALA A 297 5.03 16.91 -13.36
C ALA A 297 5.44 15.79 -12.38
N HIS A 298 6.31 14.87 -12.80
CA HIS A 298 6.83 13.80 -11.96
C HIS A 298 7.98 14.30 -11.09
N LEU A 299 7.75 14.39 -9.79
CA LEU A 299 8.68 15.00 -8.83
C LEU A 299 9.78 14.04 -8.35
N GLY A 300 9.70 12.77 -8.71
CA GLY A 300 10.80 11.85 -8.55
C GLY A 300 10.44 10.45 -8.06
N ALA A 301 11.13 9.47 -8.65
CA ALA A 301 11.20 8.09 -8.23
C ALA A 301 12.51 7.81 -7.47
N LEU A 302 12.47 6.88 -6.51
CA LEU A 302 13.66 6.39 -5.83
C LEU A 302 14.44 5.43 -6.74
N THR A 303 15.74 5.64 -6.85
CA THR A 303 16.64 4.70 -7.50
C THR A 303 17.05 3.61 -6.51
N LEU A 304 16.41 2.46 -6.57
CA LEU A 304 16.74 1.32 -5.71
C LEU A 304 17.93 0.54 -6.29
N GLU A 305 19.15 1.09 -6.23
CA GLU A 305 20.34 0.48 -6.84
C GLU A 305 20.72 -0.87 -6.25
N ALA A 306 20.34 -1.17 -5.03
CA ALA A 306 20.89 -2.34 -4.32
C ALA A 306 19.85 -3.29 -3.70
N GLY A 307 18.58 -3.17 -4.05
CA GLY A 307 17.52 -3.95 -3.38
C GLY A 307 17.40 -3.60 -1.90
N TYR A 308 16.45 -4.24 -1.23
CA TYR A 308 16.12 -3.97 0.17
C TYR A 308 17.26 -4.15 1.19
N SER A 309 18.39 -4.75 0.81
CA SER A 309 19.52 -5.02 1.72
C SER A 309 20.49 -3.86 1.92
N ALA A 310 20.46 -2.84 1.05
CA ALA A 310 21.41 -1.73 1.09
C ALA A 310 20.87 -0.44 1.72
N LEU A 311 19.65 -0.44 2.22
CA LEU A 311 18.98 0.75 2.77
C LEU A 311 19.38 1.09 4.21
N ASP A 312 20.65 0.88 4.58
CA ASP A 312 21.09 1.15 5.95
C ASP A 312 21.29 2.64 6.26
N THR A 313 21.51 3.49 5.24
CA THR A 313 21.87 4.89 5.45
C THR A 313 21.09 5.91 4.62
N SER A 314 20.76 5.60 3.36
CA SER A 314 20.08 6.49 2.43
C SER A 314 19.03 5.73 1.62
N LEU A 315 18.04 6.46 1.08
CA LEU A 315 17.08 5.93 0.10
C LEU A 315 17.61 6.00 -1.36
N GLY A 316 18.87 6.41 -1.54
CA GLY A 316 19.46 6.63 -2.85
C GLY A 316 19.02 7.95 -3.48
N GLU A 317 19.22 8.08 -4.78
CA GLU A 317 18.90 9.28 -5.55
C GLU A 317 17.39 9.35 -5.84
N LEU A 318 16.83 10.57 -5.83
CA LEU A 318 15.48 10.85 -6.30
C LEU A 318 15.55 11.40 -7.73
N VAL A 319 14.97 10.69 -8.70
CA VAL A 319 15.04 11.04 -10.13
C VAL A 319 13.69 11.52 -10.64
N SER A 320 13.59 12.81 -10.98
CA SER A 320 12.39 13.45 -11.53
C SER A 320 12.26 13.28 -13.06
N ASP A 321 11.13 13.71 -13.61
CA ASP A 321 10.84 13.78 -15.05
C ASP A 321 10.96 12.45 -15.82
N THR A 322 10.86 11.31 -15.12
CA THR A 322 11.11 9.97 -15.68
C THR A 322 9.86 9.20 -16.05
N VAL A 323 8.74 9.45 -15.35
CA VAL A 323 7.50 8.70 -15.59
C VAL A 323 6.31 9.61 -15.88
N SER A 324 5.35 9.09 -16.66
CA SER A 324 4.01 9.63 -16.80
C SER A 324 3.01 8.53 -16.45
N ALA A 325 1.84 8.89 -15.95
CA ALA A 325 0.83 7.92 -15.55
C ALA A 325 -0.57 8.38 -15.95
N TYR A 326 -1.49 7.41 -16.09
CA TYR A 326 -2.91 7.67 -16.31
C TYR A 326 -3.74 6.53 -15.71
N CYS A 327 -4.93 6.87 -15.22
CA CYS A 327 -5.92 5.90 -14.80
C CYS A 327 -6.67 5.38 -16.04
N GLY A 328 -6.59 4.10 -16.31
CA GLY A 328 -7.24 3.48 -17.49
C GLY A 328 -8.00 2.24 -17.11
N ASP A 329 -9.05 1.95 -17.89
CA ASP A 329 -9.84 0.74 -17.73
C ASP A 329 -9.25 -0.36 -18.62
N GLU A 330 -9.02 -1.53 -18.02
CA GLU A 330 -8.75 -2.74 -18.77
C GLU A 330 -9.64 -3.84 -18.19
N SER A 331 -10.60 -4.29 -18.98
CA SER A 331 -11.70 -5.15 -18.51
C SER A 331 -12.57 -4.48 -17.43
N THR A 332 -12.69 -5.08 -16.26
CA THR A 332 -13.47 -4.59 -15.12
C THR A 332 -12.63 -3.79 -14.11
N ARG A 333 -11.30 -3.77 -14.24
CA ARG A 333 -10.38 -3.10 -13.32
C ARG A 333 -9.83 -1.81 -13.89
N LYS A 334 -9.73 -0.80 -13.03
CA LYS A 334 -9.07 0.46 -13.31
C LYS A 334 -7.66 0.43 -12.71
N TRP A 335 -6.67 0.52 -13.58
CA TRP A 335 -5.26 0.49 -13.21
C TRP A 335 -4.62 1.87 -13.34
N LEU A 336 -3.59 2.12 -12.56
CA LEU A 336 -2.66 3.20 -12.82
C LEU A 336 -1.62 2.72 -13.83
N PHE A 337 -1.79 3.06 -15.10
CA PHE A 337 -0.83 2.73 -16.14
C PHE A 337 0.34 3.71 -16.11
N VAL A 338 1.54 3.15 -15.98
CA VAL A 338 2.79 3.91 -15.87
C VAL A 338 3.64 3.72 -17.11
N ASN A 339 3.98 4.82 -17.79
CA ASN A 339 4.98 4.87 -18.83
C ASN A 339 6.26 5.49 -18.25
N GLY A 340 7.35 4.74 -18.23
CA GLY A 340 8.65 5.21 -17.78
C GLY A 340 9.67 5.18 -18.91
N ASP A 341 10.65 6.07 -18.88
CA ASP A 341 11.90 5.82 -19.58
C ASP A 341 12.54 4.63 -18.87
N ARG A 342 12.89 3.60 -19.63
CA ARG A 342 13.65 2.46 -19.14
C ARG A 342 15.11 2.88 -18.93
N ASP A 343 15.31 3.96 -18.20
CA ASP A 343 16.63 4.37 -17.78
C ASP A 343 17.21 3.26 -16.91
N GLU A 344 18.47 2.92 -17.10
CA GLU A 344 19.16 1.91 -16.31
C GLU A 344 19.13 2.21 -14.81
N LYS A 345 18.89 3.48 -14.45
CA LYS A 345 18.73 3.94 -13.07
C LYS A 345 17.39 3.52 -12.43
N LEU A 346 16.31 3.51 -13.20
CA LEU A 346 15.01 3.03 -12.73
C LEU A 346 14.88 1.55 -13.06
N LYS A 347 15.56 0.68 -12.33
CA LYS A 347 15.34 -0.77 -12.43
C LYS A 347 13.97 -1.13 -11.88
N LEU A 348 12.92 -0.80 -12.64
CA LEU A 348 11.53 -1.21 -12.40
C LEU A 348 11.35 -2.74 -12.39
N GLN A 349 12.43 -3.52 -12.62
CA GLN A 349 12.36 -4.92 -12.94
C GLN A 349 13.16 -5.76 -11.93
N GLY A 350 12.50 -6.22 -10.89
CA GLY A 350 12.87 -7.49 -10.28
C GLY A 350 12.36 -8.66 -11.15
N PHE A 351 12.93 -9.86 -10.97
CA PHE A 351 12.51 -11.09 -11.67
C PHE A 351 10.99 -11.31 -11.64
N TRP A 352 10.33 -10.94 -10.55
CA TRP A 352 8.88 -11.05 -10.37
C TRP A 352 8.07 -10.04 -11.21
N SER A 353 8.56 -8.82 -11.40
CA SER A 353 7.87 -7.83 -12.25
C SER A 353 7.85 -8.25 -13.72
N LEU A 354 8.83 -9.06 -14.15
CA LEU A 354 8.85 -9.61 -15.50
C LEU A 354 7.70 -10.60 -15.75
N PHE A 355 7.31 -11.35 -14.72
CA PHE A 355 6.22 -12.34 -14.78
C PHE A 355 4.86 -11.74 -14.43
N MET A 356 4.79 -10.93 -13.38
CA MET A 356 3.53 -10.40 -12.85
C MET A 356 3.08 -9.14 -13.59
N ARG A 357 3.99 -8.44 -14.27
CA ARG A 357 3.74 -7.22 -15.06
C ARG A 357 3.09 -6.09 -14.27
N ASN A 358 3.02 -6.20 -12.95
CA ASN A 358 2.57 -5.16 -12.07
C ASN A 358 3.76 -4.44 -11.44
N LEU A 359 3.52 -3.21 -11.03
CA LEU A 359 4.49 -2.36 -10.35
C LEU A 359 4.16 -2.21 -8.86
N HIS A 360 3.33 -3.12 -8.34
CA HIS A 360 2.81 -3.12 -6.97
C HIS A 360 3.89 -2.85 -5.91
N GLY A 361 5.04 -3.54 -5.98
CA GLY A 361 6.15 -3.28 -5.06
C GLY A 361 6.77 -1.89 -5.17
N SER A 362 6.47 -1.14 -6.23
CA SER A 362 7.03 0.18 -6.55
C SER A 362 6.02 1.32 -6.44
N ASP A 363 4.77 1.05 -6.03
CA ASP A 363 3.68 2.03 -5.94
C ASP A 363 4.07 3.32 -5.20
N TYR A 364 4.83 3.22 -4.13
CA TYR A 364 5.35 4.36 -3.39
C TYR A 364 6.66 4.90 -3.98
N GLY A 365 7.59 4.00 -4.28
CA GLY A 365 8.92 4.39 -4.74
C GLY A 365 8.92 5.16 -6.06
N LEU A 366 8.02 4.79 -6.98
CA LEU A 366 7.85 5.46 -8.28
C LEU A 366 7.36 6.90 -8.16
N PHE A 367 6.56 7.19 -7.16
CA PHE A 367 5.91 8.50 -6.97
C PHE A 367 6.31 9.15 -5.66
N TRP A 368 7.47 8.79 -5.13
CA TRP A 368 7.92 9.21 -3.81
C TRP A 368 7.90 10.74 -3.64
N GLY A 369 8.46 11.46 -4.61
CA GLY A 369 8.46 12.93 -4.61
C GLY A 369 7.06 13.53 -4.68
N ASN A 370 6.19 12.97 -5.53
CA ASN A 370 4.81 13.44 -5.68
C ASN A 370 3.97 13.19 -4.43
N ILE A 371 4.10 12.02 -3.79
CA ILE A 371 3.36 11.71 -2.55
C ILE A 371 3.81 12.64 -1.42
N ARG A 372 5.12 12.86 -1.27
CA ARG A 372 5.69 13.74 -0.26
C ARG A 372 5.15 15.18 -0.37
N GLU A 373 5.22 15.73 -1.58
CA GLU A 373 4.71 17.07 -1.87
C GLU A 373 3.20 17.17 -1.60
N ASN A 374 2.42 16.19 -2.06
CA ASN A 374 0.97 16.19 -1.90
C ASN A 374 0.54 16.04 -0.44
N ALA A 375 1.19 15.19 0.34
CA ALA A 375 0.88 15.05 1.76
C ALA A 375 1.07 16.39 2.51
N THR A 376 2.16 17.10 2.20
CA THR A 376 2.44 18.42 2.76
C THR A 376 1.41 19.46 2.29
N THR A 377 1.07 19.47 1.00
CA THR A 377 0.05 20.36 0.43
C THR A 377 -1.32 20.16 1.06
N ARG A 378 -1.76 18.90 1.26
CA ARG A 378 -3.04 18.59 1.91
C ARG A 378 -3.03 18.96 3.39
N ALA A 379 -1.93 18.73 4.12
CA ALA A 379 -1.81 19.15 5.51
C ALA A 379 -1.96 20.67 5.65
N HIS A 380 -1.36 21.46 4.77
CA HIS A 380 -1.54 22.91 4.72
C HIS A 380 -2.97 23.31 4.38
N ALA A 381 -3.60 22.66 3.38
CA ALA A 381 -4.98 22.93 2.99
C ALA A 381 -5.94 22.67 4.17
N PHE A 382 -5.77 21.54 4.84
CA PHE A 382 -6.55 21.16 6.02
C PHE A 382 -6.47 22.20 7.14
N ILE A 383 -5.26 22.64 7.51
CA ILE A 383 -5.08 23.66 8.56
C ILE A 383 -5.76 25.00 8.17
N LYS A 384 -5.65 25.39 6.90
CA LYS A 384 -6.28 26.60 6.38
C LYS A 384 -7.82 26.52 6.46
N GLU A 385 -8.40 25.37 6.13
CA GLU A 385 -9.85 25.12 6.23
C GLU A 385 -10.32 25.23 7.68
N GLN A 386 -9.61 24.60 8.63
CA GLN A 386 -9.93 24.67 10.06
C GLN A 386 -9.87 26.11 10.60
N GLN A 387 -8.89 26.89 10.19
CA GLN A 387 -8.79 28.32 10.56
C GLN A 387 -9.91 29.17 9.97
N GLY A 388 -10.36 28.86 8.75
CA GLY A 388 -11.49 29.50 8.08
C GLY A 388 -12.82 29.26 8.82
N VAL A 389 -13.08 28.02 9.21
CA VAL A 389 -14.27 27.63 9.99
C VAL A 389 -14.29 28.33 11.35
N THR A 390 -13.17 28.38 12.06
CA THR A 390 -13.05 29.05 13.36
C THR A 390 -13.33 30.54 13.27
N ARG A 391 -12.87 31.23 12.21
CA ARG A 391 -13.14 32.65 11.99
C ARG A 391 -14.63 32.95 11.72
N MET A 392 -15.31 32.12 10.94
CA MET A 392 -16.74 32.28 10.65
C MET A 392 -17.60 31.99 11.88
N GLY A 393 -17.29 30.98 12.67
CA GLY A 393 -18.00 30.70 13.93
C GLY A 393 -17.91 31.85 14.94
N ASN A 394 -16.74 32.47 15.07
CA ASN A 394 -16.52 33.63 15.94
C ASN A 394 -17.21 34.92 15.43
N ALA A 395 -17.44 35.04 14.12
CA ALA A 395 -18.15 36.19 13.54
C ALA A 395 -19.68 36.11 13.71
N GLN A 396 -20.23 34.90 13.82
CA GLN A 396 -21.67 34.68 14.05
C GLN A 396 -22.07 34.75 15.52
N SER A 397 -21.10 34.68 16.44
CA SER A 397 -21.34 34.76 17.91
C SER A 397 -21.23 36.19 18.49
N LYS A 398 -21.00 37.20 17.65
CA LYS A 398 -21.01 38.63 17.99
C LYS A 398 -22.22 39.33 17.38
#